data_82d66a0df98183f3911a5822a2021d0c
#
_entry.id   82d66a0df98183f3911a5822a2021d0c
#
_cell.length_a   1.000
_cell.length_b   1.000
_cell.length_c   1.000
_cell.angle_alpha   90.00
_cell.angle_beta   90.00
_cell.angle_gamma   90.00
#
_symmetry.space_group_name_H-M   'P 1'
#
loop_
_entity.id
_entity.type
_entity.pdbx_description
1 polymer ?
#
loop_
_entity_poly.entity_id
_entity_poly.type
_entity_poly.pdbx_seq_one_letter_code
_entity_poly.pdbx_strand_id
1 'polypeptide(L)'
;MGELPAALYDTLVQAARSYFSAAIPDGRYVAWVAELHERPGEIVGGAGLQLRDLLPRPHPAGQRLMRGPQGLILNVFTERRWRRQGIAAGLMEELLRWTRAHGIESIVLHASGEGRPLYERLGFAPTNEMRYHGKA
;
A
#
# COMPACT_ATOMS: atom_id res chain seq x y z
N MET A 1 8.83 15.71 8.92
CA MET A 1 9.59 15.55 7.68
C MET A 1 9.38 16.77 6.79
N GLY A 2 10.44 17.35 6.30
CA GLY A 2 10.36 18.53 5.47
C GLY A 2 9.84 18.25 4.06
N GLU A 3 9.49 19.31 3.38
CA GLU A 3 9.10 19.20 1.97
C GLU A 3 10.32 18.92 1.11
N LEU A 4 10.09 18.21 0.01
CA LEU A 4 11.15 17.98 -0.97
C LEU A 4 11.47 19.27 -1.72
N PRO A 5 12.75 19.48 -2.09
CA PRO A 5 13.07 20.57 -3.03
C PRO A 5 12.24 20.45 -4.31
N ALA A 6 11.87 21.58 -4.89
CA ALA A 6 10.98 21.58 -6.05
C ALA A 6 11.48 20.71 -7.20
N ALA A 7 12.79 20.79 -7.51
CA ALA A 7 13.36 20.00 -8.59
C ALA A 7 13.25 18.49 -8.31
N LEU A 8 13.51 18.09 -7.08
CA LEU A 8 13.40 16.69 -6.69
C LEU A 8 11.95 16.23 -6.71
N TYR A 9 11.03 17.09 -6.27
CA TYR A 9 9.60 16.81 -6.31
C TYR A 9 9.15 16.54 -7.75
N ASP A 10 9.54 17.41 -8.69
CA ASP A 10 9.17 17.22 -10.10
C ASP A 10 9.74 15.93 -10.66
N THR A 11 10.99 15.60 -10.31
CA THR A 11 11.62 14.36 -10.74
C THR A 11 10.85 13.15 -10.19
N LEU A 12 10.45 13.20 -8.92
CA LEU A 12 9.68 12.12 -8.31
C LEU A 12 8.32 11.96 -9.00
N VAL A 13 7.62 13.06 -9.27
CA VAL A 13 6.32 12.99 -9.95
C VAL A 13 6.46 12.35 -11.32
N GLN A 14 7.49 12.72 -12.09
CA GLN A 14 7.72 12.14 -13.41
C GLN A 14 8.03 10.65 -13.32
N ALA A 15 8.89 10.27 -12.39
CA ALA A 15 9.25 8.86 -12.20
C ALA A 15 8.03 8.03 -11.77
N ALA A 16 7.23 8.55 -10.84
CA ALA A 16 6.02 7.88 -10.38
C ALA A 16 5.01 7.74 -11.52
N ARG A 17 4.82 8.80 -12.31
CA ARG A 17 3.90 8.74 -13.43
C ARG A 17 4.33 7.69 -14.45
N SER A 18 5.60 7.60 -14.76
CA SER A 18 6.13 6.57 -15.65
C SER A 18 5.89 5.18 -15.09
N TYR A 19 6.17 4.98 -13.80
CA TYR A 19 5.98 3.68 -13.17
C TYR A 19 4.51 3.26 -13.21
N PHE A 20 3.61 4.13 -12.78
CA PHE A 20 2.19 3.77 -12.68
C PHE A 20 1.55 3.61 -14.05
N SER A 21 1.98 4.39 -15.05
CA SER A 21 1.47 4.27 -16.41
C SER A 21 1.72 2.88 -17.00
N ALA A 22 2.78 2.22 -16.58
CA ALA A 22 3.07 0.85 -17.00
C ALA A 22 2.47 -0.17 -16.02
N ALA A 23 2.64 0.04 -14.71
CA ALA A 23 2.31 -0.96 -13.71
C ALA A 23 0.81 -1.15 -13.51
N ILE A 24 0.01 -0.10 -13.63
CA ILE A 24 -1.44 -0.23 -13.43
C ILE A 24 -2.09 -1.05 -14.54
N PRO A 25 -1.89 -0.72 -15.83
CA PRO A 25 -2.44 -1.57 -16.89
C PRO A 25 -1.93 -3.00 -16.85
N ASP A 26 -0.72 -3.19 -16.36
CA ASP A 26 -0.04 -4.49 -16.30
C ASP A 26 -0.48 -5.34 -15.12
N GLY A 27 -1.23 -4.76 -14.20
CA GLY A 27 -1.70 -5.47 -13.00
C GLY A 27 -0.68 -5.61 -11.89
N ARG A 28 0.49 -4.94 -12.00
CA ARG A 28 1.52 -4.96 -10.96
C ARG A 28 1.25 -3.97 -9.84
N TYR A 29 0.33 -3.05 -10.06
CA TYR A 29 -0.06 -2.06 -9.06
C TYR A 29 -1.56 -1.81 -9.18
N VAL A 30 -2.24 -1.86 -8.03
CA VAL A 30 -3.68 -1.59 -7.96
C VAL A 30 -3.86 -0.46 -6.95
N ALA A 31 -4.72 0.48 -7.28
CA ALA A 31 -4.93 1.64 -6.40
C ALA A 31 -6.41 1.84 -6.14
N TRP A 32 -6.70 2.34 -4.96
CA TRP A 32 -8.03 2.76 -4.55
C TRP A 32 -7.97 4.21 -4.16
N VAL A 33 -8.99 4.95 -4.52
CA VAL A 33 -9.08 6.36 -4.15
C VAL A 33 -10.42 6.62 -3.49
N ALA A 34 -10.42 7.56 -2.56
CA ALA A 34 -11.64 8.08 -1.96
C ALA A 34 -11.86 9.47 -2.54
N GLU A 35 -13.03 9.69 -3.13
CA GLU A 35 -13.36 11.01 -3.64
C GLU A 35 -14.64 11.51 -2.99
N LEU A 36 -14.83 12.82 -3.01
CA LEU A 36 -16.02 13.41 -2.45
C LEU A 36 -17.23 13.13 -3.32
N HIS A 37 -18.29 12.65 -2.71
CA HIS A 37 -19.54 12.39 -3.41
C HIS A 37 -20.10 13.65 -4.09
N GLU A 38 -20.00 14.78 -3.40
CA GLU A 38 -20.51 16.06 -3.87
C GLU A 38 -19.65 16.73 -4.93
N ARG A 39 -18.39 16.32 -5.02
CA ARG A 39 -17.42 16.87 -5.97
C ARG A 39 -16.61 15.75 -6.60
N PRO A 40 -17.22 15.03 -7.57
CA PRO A 40 -16.52 13.94 -8.24
C PRO A 40 -15.19 14.42 -8.83
N GLY A 41 -14.16 13.60 -8.64
CA GLY A 41 -12.83 13.96 -9.08
C GLY A 41 -11.96 14.61 -8.00
N GLU A 42 -12.54 15.06 -6.90
CA GLU A 42 -11.74 15.58 -5.79
C GLU A 42 -11.35 14.41 -4.89
N ILE A 43 -10.07 14.04 -4.95
CA ILE A 43 -9.52 12.89 -4.22
C ILE A 43 -9.11 13.34 -2.82
N VAL A 44 -9.61 12.66 -1.82
CA VAL A 44 -9.33 12.98 -0.41
C VAL A 44 -8.53 11.89 0.29
N GLY A 45 -8.35 10.75 -0.33
CA GLY A 45 -7.54 9.69 0.23
C GLY A 45 -7.20 8.64 -0.81
N GLY A 46 -6.26 7.78 -0.49
CA GLY A 46 -5.87 6.70 -1.39
C GLY A 46 -5.12 5.61 -0.66
N ALA A 47 -5.04 4.47 -1.33
CA ALA A 47 -4.23 3.33 -0.90
C ALA A 47 -3.79 2.57 -2.14
N GLY A 48 -2.56 2.06 -2.13
CA GLY A 48 -2.00 1.32 -3.24
C GLY A 48 -1.50 -0.04 -2.81
N LEU A 49 -1.49 -0.96 -3.76
CA LEU A 49 -0.99 -2.31 -3.57
C LEU A 49 -0.05 -2.65 -4.72
N GLN A 50 1.22 -2.84 -4.40
CA GLN A 50 2.19 -3.32 -5.36
C GLN A 50 2.25 -4.85 -5.26
N LEU A 51 2.10 -5.52 -6.38
CA LEU A 51 2.22 -6.97 -6.44
C LEU A 51 3.62 -7.33 -6.92
N ARG A 52 4.31 -8.14 -6.15
CA ARG A 52 5.68 -8.54 -6.47
C ARG A 52 5.84 -10.05 -6.37
N ASP A 53 6.59 -10.61 -7.28
CA ASP A 53 6.83 -12.04 -7.28
C ASP A 53 7.72 -12.44 -6.11
N LEU A 54 7.38 -13.55 -5.50
CA LEU A 54 8.21 -14.18 -4.49
C LEU A 54 8.47 -15.63 -4.88
N LEU A 55 9.55 -16.16 -4.34
CA LEU A 55 9.84 -17.58 -4.50
C LEU A 55 8.72 -18.42 -3.88
N PRO A 56 8.45 -19.62 -4.41
CA PRO A 56 7.60 -20.57 -3.71
C PRO A 56 8.14 -20.80 -2.30
N ARG A 57 7.24 -20.86 -1.34
CA ARG A 57 7.62 -20.91 0.07
C ARG A 57 6.60 -21.68 0.89
N PRO A 58 7.00 -22.26 2.04
CA PRO A 58 6.04 -22.93 2.91
C PRO A 58 5.04 -21.92 3.48
N HIS A 59 3.79 -22.36 3.59
CA HIS A 59 2.82 -21.59 4.33
C HIS A 59 3.22 -21.57 5.81
N PRO A 60 2.97 -20.47 6.54
CA PRO A 60 3.31 -20.41 7.97
C PRO A 60 2.72 -21.55 8.80
N ALA A 61 1.57 -22.09 8.39
CA ALA A 61 1.00 -23.26 9.05
C ALA A 61 1.74 -24.56 8.71
N GLY A 62 2.69 -24.54 7.79
CA GLY A 62 3.59 -25.67 7.55
C GLY A 62 3.05 -26.82 6.74
N GLN A 63 1.84 -26.74 6.20
CA GLN A 63 1.20 -27.89 5.57
C GLN A 63 1.00 -27.77 4.07
N ARG A 64 1.38 -26.65 3.48
CA ARG A 64 1.24 -26.45 2.05
C ARG A 64 2.23 -25.43 1.55
N LEU A 65 2.37 -25.36 0.26
CA LEU A 65 3.25 -24.43 -0.42
C LEU A 65 2.46 -23.18 -0.80
N MET A 66 3.04 -22.02 -0.53
CA MET A 66 2.51 -20.76 -1.04
C MET A 66 3.17 -20.41 -2.34
N ARG A 67 2.36 -20.01 -3.31
CA ARG A 67 2.80 -19.52 -4.61
C ARG A 67 2.13 -18.19 -4.86
N GLY A 68 2.60 -17.52 -5.88
CA GLY A 68 2.02 -16.26 -6.29
C GLY A 68 2.63 -15.06 -5.62
N PRO A 69 2.12 -13.88 -5.94
CA PRO A 69 2.73 -12.64 -5.52
C PRO A 69 2.48 -12.32 -4.05
N GLN A 70 3.35 -11.46 -3.53
CA GLN A 70 3.10 -10.78 -2.28
C GLN A 70 2.59 -9.39 -2.58
N GLY A 71 1.59 -8.94 -1.86
CA GLY A 71 1.12 -7.57 -1.93
C GLY A 71 1.83 -6.70 -0.91
N LEU A 72 2.40 -5.60 -1.38
CA LEU A 72 2.98 -4.56 -0.52
C LEU A 72 2.08 -3.34 -0.57
N ILE A 73 1.50 -2.99 0.57
CA ILE A 73 0.61 -1.84 0.67
C ILE A 73 1.45 -0.58 0.77
N LEU A 74 1.17 0.38 -0.09
CA LEU A 74 1.90 1.64 -0.20
C LEU A 74 0.94 2.80 -0.36
N ASN A 75 1.45 4.00 -0.13
CA ASN A 75 0.75 5.24 -0.47
C ASN A 75 -0.62 5.37 0.19
N VAL A 76 -0.74 4.90 1.42
CA VAL A 76 -1.98 5.10 2.18
C VAL A 76 -1.96 6.51 2.73
N PHE A 77 -2.96 7.30 2.34
CA PHE A 77 -3.04 8.68 2.79
C PHE A 77 -4.49 9.14 2.91
N THR A 78 -4.70 10.13 3.75
CA THR A 78 -5.95 10.88 3.82
C THR A 78 -5.59 12.34 3.96
N GLU A 79 -6.24 13.20 3.16
CA GLU A 79 -6.07 14.63 3.26
C GLU A 79 -6.37 15.10 4.68
N ARG A 80 -5.57 16.06 5.18
CA ARG A 80 -5.59 16.45 6.59
C ARG A 80 -6.99 16.79 7.09
N ARG A 81 -7.74 17.59 6.34
CA ARG A 81 -9.07 18.03 6.77
C ARG A 81 -10.12 16.91 6.80
N TRP A 82 -9.80 15.77 6.20
CA TRP A 82 -10.70 14.64 6.11
C TRP A 82 -10.29 13.46 7.00
N ARG A 83 -9.29 13.66 7.83
CA ARG A 83 -8.82 12.62 8.74
C ARG A 83 -9.82 12.36 9.86
N ARG A 84 -9.70 11.19 10.48
CA ARG A 84 -10.55 10.74 11.61
C ARG A 84 -12.00 10.56 11.22
N GLN A 85 -12.26 10.26 9.94
CA GLN A 85 -13.62 10.00 9.46
C GLN A 85 -13.74 8.59 8.87
N GLY A 86 -12.77 7.72 9.12
CA GLY A 86 -12.81 6.34 8.67
C GLY A 86 -12.42 6.11 7.22
N ILE A 87 -11.86 7.11 6.54
CA ILE A 87 -11.50 6.98 5.13
C ILE A 87 -10.39 5.96 4.94
N ALA A 88 -9.32 6.04 5.72
CA ALA A 88 -8.21 5.09 5.60
C ALA A 88 -8.69 3.67 5.91
N ALA A 89 -9.52 3.50 6.94
CA ALA A 89 -10.07 2.19 7.27
C ALA A 89 -10.90 1.63 6.12
N GLY A 90 -11.74 2.46 5.51
CA GLY A 90 -12.56 2.03 4.37
C GLY A 90 -11.72 1.64 3.16
N LEU A 91 -10.69 2.42 2.85
CA LEU A 91 -9.77 2.09 1.77
C LEU A 91 -9.06 0.76 2.03
N MET A 92 -8.58 0.57 3.25
CA MET A 92 -7.90 -0.67 3.61
C MET A 92 -8.84 -1.88 3.55
N GLU A 93 -10.09 -1.71 3.97
CA GLU A 93 -11.07 -2.79 3.89
C GLU A 93 -11.33 -3.20 2.44
N GLU A 94 -11.47 -2.23 1.53
CA GLU A 94 -11.65 -2.51 0.11
C GLU A 94 -10.42 -3.20 -0.48
N LEU A 95 -9.24 -2.72 -0.13
CA LEU A 95 -7.99 -3.32 -0.58
C LEU A 95 -7.88 -4.77 -0.11
N LEU A 96 -8.12 -5.03 1.15
CA LEU A 96 -8.04 -6.38 1.70
C LEU A 96 -9.12 -7.30 1.13
N ARG A 97 -10.30 -6.78 0.85
CA ARG A 97 -11.35 -7.55 0.17
C ARG A 97 -10.88 -7.98 -1.21
N TRP A 98 -10.26 -7.07 -1.95
CA TRP A 98 -9.72 -7.37 -3.27
C TRP A 98 -8.65 -8.46 -3.21
N THR A 99 -7.75 -8.40 -2.23
CA THR A 99 -6.70 -9.41 -2.09
C THR A 99 -7.30 -10.79 -1.81
N ARG A 100 -8.32 -10.87 -0.98
CA ARG A 100 -8.98 -12.15 -0.73
C ARG A 100 -9.65 -12.70 -1.99
N ALA A 101 -10.31 -11.83 -2.75
CA ALA A 101 -10.97 -12.23 -3.98
C ALA A 101 -10.00 -12.73 -5.04
N HIS A 102 -8.75 -12.26 -5.00
CA HIS A 102 -7.72 -12.61 -6.00
C HIS A 102 -6.70 -13.61 -5.47
N GLY A 103 -6.95 -14.17 -4.29
CA GLY A 103 -6.07 -15.22 -3.75
C GLY A 103 -4.69 -14.74 -3.32
N ILE A 104 -4.55 -13.46 -3.00
CA ILE A 104 -3.27 -12.92 -2.51
C ILE A 104 -3.18 -13.23 -1.01
N GLU A 105 -2.27 -14.12 -0.65
CA GLU A 105 -2.19 -14.61 0.72
C GLU A 105 -1.15 -13.87 1.57
N SER A 106 -0.11 -13.33 0.95
CA SER A 106 0.96 -12.63 1.66
C SER A 106 0.81 -11.15 1.43
N ILE A 107 0.53 -10.39 2.48
CA ILE A 107 0.29 -8.96 2.40
C ILE A 107 1.10 -8.30 3.49
N VAL A 108 1.94 -7.34 3.11
CA VAL A 108 2.83 -6.64 4.04
C VAL A 108 2.70 -5.13 3.86
N LEU A 109 3.09 -4.39 4.86
CA LEU A 109 3.19 -2.94 4.79
C LEU A 109 4.27 -2.46 5.75
N HIS A 110 4.70 -1.23 5.56
CA HIS A 110 5.60 -0.55 6.49
C HIS A 110 4.77 0.50 7.23
N ALA A 111 4.51 0.26 8.50
CA ALA A 111 3.63 1.11 9.28
C ALA A 111 4.36 2.37 9.77
N SER A 112 3.74 3.53 9.56
CA SER A 112 4.14 4.72 10.29
C SER A 112 3.61 4.63 11.72
N GLY A 113 4.19 5.40 12.64
CA GLY A 113 3.68 5.43 14.01
C GLY A 113 2.23 5.86 14.08
N GLU A 114 1.84 6.79 13.21
CA GLU A 114 0.47 7.30 13.16
C GLU A 114 -0.53 6.28 12.62
N GLY A 115 -0.12 5.49 11.63
CA GLY A 115 -1.00 4.50 11.02
C GLY A 115 -1.07 3.18 11.76
N ARG A 116 -0.10 2.90 12.62
CA ARG A 116 0.03 1.61 13.27
C ARG A 116 -1.21 1.13 14.02
N PRO A 117 -1.91 1.99 14.81
CA PRO A 117 -3.12 1.52 15.50
C PRO A 117 -4.19 1.00 14.56
N LEU A 118 -4.38 1.64 13.40
CA LEU A 118 -5.33 1.16 12.41
C LEU A 118 -4.91 -0.20 11.86
N TYR A 119 -3.64 -0.34 11.51
CA TYR A 119 -3.16 -1.59 10.92
C TYR A 119 -3.27 -2.74 11.91
N GLU A 120 -2.97 -2.50 13.17
CA GLU A 120 -3.11 -3.53 14.19
C GLU A 120 -4.57 -3.96 14.38
N ARG A 121 -5.51 -3.01 14.32
CA ARG A 121 -6.93 -3.36 14.37
C ARG A 121 -7.37 -4.19 13.17
N LEU A 122 -6.72 -4.01 12.03
CA LEU A 122 -7.03 -4.79 10.81
C LEU A 122 -6.36 -6.16 10.80
N GLY A 123 -5.55 -6.48 11.80
CA GLY A 123 -4.93 -7.79 11.90
C GLY A 123 -3.45 -7.83 11.50
N PHE A 124 -2.82 -6.68 11.25
CA PHE A 124 -1.40 -6.65 10.95
C PHE A 124 -0.59 -6.74 12.24
N ALA A 125 0.52 -7.43 12.17
CA ALA A 125 1.43 -7.60 13.30
C ALA A 125 2.87 -7.39 12.83
N PRO A 126 3.76 -6.93 13.71
CA PRO A 126 5.17 -6.79 13.35
C PRO A 126 5.78 -8.13 12.97
N THR A 127 6.74 -8.08 12.05
CA THR A 127 7.52 -9.23 11.65
C THR A 127 9.01 -8.93 11.91
N ASN A 128 9.86 -9.76 11.37
CA ASN A 128 11.30 -9.72 11.66
C ASN A 128 12.12 -9.13 10.51
N GLU A 129 11.50 -8.37 9.62
CA GLU A 129 12.25 -7.72 8.55
C GLU A 129 13.30 -6.76 9.13
N MET A 130 14.49 -6.81 8.58
CA MET A 130 15.57 -5.91 8.94
C MET A 130 16.06 -5.20 7.69
N ARG A 131 16.48 -3.95 7.85
CA ARG A 131 16.96 -3.14 6.73
C ARG A 131 18.46 -2.94 6.85
N TYR A 132 19.17 -3.23 5.77
CA TYR A 132 20.61 -3.00 5.71
C TYR A 132 20.87 -1.55 5.30
N HIS A 133 21.63 -0.82 6.10
CA HIS A 133 21.96 0.57 5.80
C HIS A 133 23.34 0.72 5.15
N GLY A 134 24.10 -0.36 5.11
CA GLY A 134 25.46 -0.31 4.60
C GLY A 134 26.42 0.31 5.60
N LYS A 135 27.64 0.55 5.13
CA LYS A 135 28.64 1.27 5.92
C LYS A 135 28.56 2.76 5.60
N ALA A 136 28.58 3.57 6.62
CA ALA A 136 28.62 5.02 6.46
C ALA A 136 29.97 5.44 5.89
#